data_f6af401cd09515ec43ff4f5b0c2ad9d6
#
_entry.id   f6af401cd09515ec43ff4f5b0c2ad9d6
#
_cell.length_a   1.000
_cell.length_b   1.000
_cell.length_c   1.000
_cell.angle_alpha   90.00
_cell.angle_beta   90.00
_cell.angle_gamma   90.00
#
_symmetry.space_group_name_H-M   'P 1'
#
loop_
_entity.id
_entity.type
_entity.pdbx_description
1 polymer ?
#
loop_
_entity_poly.entity_id
_entity_poly.type
_entity_poly.pdbx_seq_one_letter_code
_entity_poly.pdbx_strand_id
1 'polypeptide(L)'
;MSFRWAYVKRVLAGAIFGLYMAHLLYFLNPQVDITPGRLASVTIIYGLICGLLFGSILWGLRMLRVRLFRKPESASYRAHGFGFVVLAAFISSFIYWMHLVPVRIYLPIGAVRILNKATNLITLTAFILLLLWILERNADRRTSRLIFVAGFVVIAVSSFFLYQRRDSYRTEKRTAVVADIGEVAGQRPVILVAIRNLPYDWIVTIEGEGGLPFFEQARDRAYFTRLEPFTTTSPKSLWASLATGKLPYRHGVTGRFSYHTPLNGPDDRFLLLPNGVGFRVWGLIPPVQRISAALPSGDALPLWMMFERLSFHASVAGWPSTKTTLLPGEPPELAAIAPRITGPARNAVLAALRHDLQVAATARAAIATRRYELDVLALEGFADAQRALHIGTNELPPKTSMRGEIVRAYAAQLDRVVAQLARDFPDHLLVVVSPSGPVPPASPATAWALVRDIIANDDPGADDGFVVITGPGVAHKENPASAYEVDVVPTMLFSAGLPVGRDMDGRVLIDAFSEEFIRRSTLSVIQTYEAREIITKRGG
;
A
#
# COMPACT_ATOMS: atom_id res chain seq x y z
N MET A 1 -34.08 39.50 -3.83
CA MET A 1 -33.22 38.79 -2.86
C MET A 1 -31.78 39.16 -3.15
N SER A 2 -31.06 39.73 -2.17
CA SER A 2 -29.75 40.33 -2.45
C SER A 2 -28.75 39.29 -2.97
N PHE A 3 -27.89 39.71 -3.88
CA PHE A 3 -26.72 39.01 -4.44
C PHE A 3 -25.90 38.23 -3.36
N ARG A 4 -25.79 38.83 -2.18
CA ARG A 4 -25.11 38.26 -1.02
C ARG A 4 -25.70 36.93 -0.54
N TRP A 5 -27.03 36.81 -0.46
CA TRP A 5 -27.69 35.59 0.00
C TRP A 5 -27.53 34.38 -0.95
N ALA A 6 -27.46 34.65 -2.24
CA ALA A 6 -27.24 33.59 -3.22
C ALA A 6 -25.81 32.97 -3.12
N TYR A 7 -24.83 33.79 -2.80
CA TYR A 7 -23.46 33.33 -2.52
C TYR A 7 -23.39 32.53 -1.23
N VAL A 8 -23.95 33.06 -0.12
CA VAL A 8 -23.97 32.41 1.18
C VAL A 8 -24.55 30.98 1.13
N LYS A 9 -25.65 30.79 0.39
CA LYS A 9 -26.26 29.45 0.23
C LYS A 9 -25.32 28.44 -0.45
N ARG A 10 -24.46 28.87 -1.36
CA ARG A 10 -23.47 28.01 -2.03
C ARG A 10 -22.31 27.71 -1.12
N VAL A 11 -21.89 28.71 -0.33
CA VAL A 11 -20.84 28.50 0.70
C VAL A 11 -21.32 27.49 1.74
N LEU A 12 -22.58 27.57 2.19
CA LEU A 12 -23.15 26.58 3.12
C LEU A 12 -23.20 25.16 2.53
N ALA A 13 -23.55 25.02 1.25
CA ALA A 13 -23.49 23.69 0.59
C ALA A 13 -22.08 23.12 0.57
N GLY A 14 -21.08 23.95 0.25
CA GLY A 14 -19.68 23.52 0.32
C GLY A 14 -19.21 23.21 1.74
N ALA A 15 -19.71 23.94 2.75
CA ALA A 15 -19.42 23.66 4.15
C ALA A 15 -19.98 22.30 4.60
N ILE A 16 -21.17 21.92 4.13
CA ILE A 16 -21.75 20.59 4.38
C ILE A 16 -20.92 19.49 3.73
N PHE A 17 -20.46 19.71 2.50
CA PHE A 17 -19.52 18.80 1.85
C PHE A 17 -18.24 18.65 2.69
N GLY A 18 -17.66 19.77 3.15
CA GLY A 18 -16.47 19.75 4.02
C GLY A 18 -16.69 19.01 5.33
N LEU A 19 -17.87 19.12 5.94
CA LEU A 19 -18.25 18.36 7.13
C LEU A 19 -18.19 16.84 6.90
N TYR A 20 -18.80 16.35 5.82
CA TYR A 20 -18.76 14.92 5.52
C TYR A 20 -17.35 14.44 5.13
N MET A 21 -16.56 15.27 4.46
CA MET A 21 -15.18 14.95 4.15
C MET A 21 -14.30 14.92 5.41
N ALA A 22 -14.54 15.76 6.40
CA ALA A 22 -13.88 15.70 7.70
C ALA A 22 -14.16 14.36 8.40
N HIS A 23 -15.40 13.90 8.40
CA HIS A 23 -15.72 12.57 8.92
C HIS A 23 -15.03 11.46 8.14
N LEU A 24 -15.02 11.52 6.80
CA LEU A 24 -14.35 10.53 5.96
C LEU A 24 -12.86 10.44 6.27
N LEU A 25 -12.17 11.59 6.41
CA LEU A 25 -10.75 11.62 6.78
C LEU A 25 -10.47 10.80 8.03
N TYR A 26 -11.32 10.90 9.04
CA TYR A 26 -11.15 10.14 10.27
C TYR A 26 -11.56 8.67 10.12
N PHE A 27 -12.56 8.33 9.30
CA PHE A 27 -12.88 6.92 8.99
C PHE A 27 -11.75 6.21 8.27
N LEU A 28 -11.02 6.92 7.42
CA LEU A 28 -9.84 6.41 6.73
C LEU A 28 -8.61 6.31 7.64
N ASN A 29 -8.63 6.93 8.82
CA ASN A 29 -7.52 6.93 9.77
C ASN A 29 -7.99 6.53 11.17
N PRO A 30 -8.42 5.26 11.36
CA PRO A 30 -8.99 4.82 12.63
C PRO A 30 -7.99 4.79 13.79
N GLN A 31 -6.70 4.85 13.51
CA GLN A 31 -5.62 4.93 14.51
C GLN A 31 -5.52 6.31 15.18
N VAL A 32 -6.11 7.36 14.57
CA VAL A 32 -6.07 8.73 15.11
C VAL A 32 -7.26 8.97 16.03
N ASP A 33 -7.05 9.37 17.27
CA ASP A 33 -8.14 9.65 18.21
C ASP A 33 -8.93 10.90 17.82
N ILE A 34 -10.24 10.76 17.82
CA ILE A 34 -11.18 11.88 17.68
C ILE A 34 -11.57 12.40 19.07
N THR A 35 -11.25 13.65 19.32
CA THR A 35 -11.91 14.45 20.36
C THR A 35 -12.93 15.39 19.72
N PRO A 36 -14.02 15.78 20.43
CA PRO A 36 -14.98 16.73 19.90
C PRO A 36 -14.33 18.05 19.41
N GLY A 37 -13.31 18.54 20.11
CA GLY A 37 -12.58 19.72 19.72
C GLY A 37 -11.77 19.56 18.42
N ARG A 38 -11.11 18.43 18.23
CA ARG A 38 -10.37 18.10 16.97
C ARG A 38 -11.33 17.97 15.80
N LEU A 39 -12.45 17.26 15.99
CA LEU A 39 -13.47 17.15 14.95
C LEU A 39 -14.02 18.51 14.57
N ALA A 40 -14.34 19.36 15.55
CA ALA A 40 -14.82 20.71 15.31
C ALA A 40 -13.78 21.53 14.53
N SER A 41 -12.52 21.51 14.92
CA SER A 41 -11.44 22.23 14.24
C SER A 41 -11.26 21.78 12.78
N VAL A 42 -11.23 20.48 12.54
CA VAL A 42 -11.13 19.91 11.18
C VAL A 42 -12.37 20.26 10.37
N THR A 43 -13.56 20.16 10.95
CA THR A 43 -14.82 20.52 10.29
C THR A 43 -14.87 22.01 9.91
N ILE A 44 -14.42 22.90 10.79
CA ILE A 44 -14.38 24.35 10.51
C ILE A 44 -13.40 24.62 9.36
N ILE A 45 -12.20 24.08 9.43
CA ILE A 45 -11.17 24.28 8.39
C ILE A 45 -11.66 23.73 7.04
N TYR A 46 -12.07 22.48 6.99
CA TYR A 46 -12.53 21.86 5.76
C TYR A 46 -13.85 22.48 5.29
N GLY A 47 -14.77 22.74 6.20
CA GLY A 47 -16.03 23.41 5.88
C GLY A 47 -15.83 24.81 5.31
N LEU A 48 -14.95 25.60 5.90
CA LEU A 48 -14.62 26.94 5.40
C LEU A 48 -13.96 26.87 4.01
N ILE A 49 -12.96 26.04 3.86
CA ILE A 49 -12.22 25.90 2.60
C ILE A 49 -13.12 25.36 1.49
N CYS A 50 -13.82 24.26 1.74
CA CYS A 50 -14.75 23.69 0.77
C CYS A 50 -15.90 24.66 0.50
N GLY A 51 -16.40 25.33 1.53
CA GLY A 51 -17.44 26.35 1.40
C GLY A 51 -17.03 27.47 0.45
N LEU A 52 -15.86 28.05 0.67
CA LEU A 52 -15.33 29.13 -0.18
C LEU A 52 -15.04 28.66 -1.60
N LEU A 53 -14.38 27.49 -1.76
CA LEU A 53 -14.06 26.96 -3.09
C LEU A 53 -15.32 26.62 -3.88
N PHE A 54 -16.20 25.79 -3.35
CA PHE A 54 -17.45 25.43 -4.03
C PHE A 54 -18.38 26.63 -4.22
N GLY A 55 -18.48 27.50 -3.22
CA GLY A 55 -19.23 28.74 -3.32
C GLY A 55 -18.73 29.60 -4.47
N SER A 56 -17.41 29.77 -4.59
CA SER A 56 -16.79 30.58 -5.66
C SER A 56 -16.91 29.93 -7.03
N ILE A 57 -16.71 28.60 -7.14
CA ILE A 57 -16.88 27.88 -8.40
C ILE A 57 -18.32 27.96 -8.89
N LEU A 58 -19.30 27.63 -8.04
CA LEU A 58 -20.72 27.70 -8.39
C LEU A 58 -21.16 29.12 -8.70
N TRP A 59 -20.54 30.08 -8.05
CA TRP A 59 -20.76 31.50 -8.33
C TRP A 59 -20.19 31.89 -9.70
N GLY A 60 -18.97 31.51 -10.02
CA GLY A 60 -18.32 31.73 -11.31
C GLY A 60 -19.12 31.12 -12.47
N LEU A 61 -19.60 29.89 -12.32
CA LEU A 61 -20.46 29.22 -13.29
C LEU A 61 -21.78 29.97 -13.50
N ARG A 62 -22.36 30.53 -12.44
CA ARG A 62 -23.53 31.38 -12.56
C ARG A 62 -23.24 32.64 -13.36
N MET A 63 -22.15 33.34 -13.05
CA MET A 63 -21.78 34.57 -13.76
C MET A 63 -21.51 34.29 -15.25
N LEU A 64 -20.86 33.18 -15.56
CA LEU A 64 -20.64 32.74 -16.92
C LEU A 64 -21.94 32.44 -17.64
N ARG A 65 -22.88 31.74 -16.99
CA ARG A 65 -24.21 31.46 -17.55
C ARG A 65 -24.98 32.73 -17.83
N VAL A 66 -25.01 33.72 -16.90
CA VAL A 66 -25.68 35.01 -17.09
C VAL A 66 -25.07 35.80 -18.27
N ARG A 67 -23.72 35.76 -18.40
CA ARG A 67 -23.02 36.42 -19.52
C ARG A 67 -23.30 35.75 -20.88
N LEU A 68 -23.27 34.40 -20.92
CA LEU A 68 -23.46 33.67 -22.19
C LEU A 68 -24.91 33.69 -22.71
N PHE A 69 -25.89 33.59 -21.80
CA PHE A 69 -27.28 33.36 -22.21
C PHE A 69 -28.19 34.59 -22.07
N ARG A 70 -27.67 35.74 -21.62
CA ARG A 70 -28.40 37.03 -21.50
C ARG A 70 -29.84 36.94 -20.97
N LYS A 71 -30.22 35.88 -20.25
CA LYS A 71 -31.57 35.70 -19.70
C LYS A 71 -31.69 36.38 -18.35
N PRO A 72 -32.68 37.30 -18.17
CA PRO A 72 -32.98 37.87 -16.86
C PRO A 72 -33.49 36.77 -15.92
N GLU A 73 -33.07 36.84 -14.65
CA GLU A 73 -33.51 35.89 -13.62
C GLU A 73 -35.03 35.94 -13.45
N SER A 74 -35.73 34.90 -13.86
CA SER A 74 -37.14 34.70 -13.52
C SER A 74 -37.28 34.42 -12.00
N ALA A 75 -38.41 34.80 -11.41
CA ALA A 75 -38.72 34.68 -9.97
C ALA A 75 -38.69 33.23 -9.41
N SER A 76 -38.54 32.23 -10.25
CA SER A 76 -38.40 30.79 -9.94
C SER A 76 -37.15 30.42 -9.14
N TYR A 77 -36.24 31.37 -8.91
CA TYR A 77 -34.91 31.12 -8.29
C TYR A 77 -34.94 30.95 -6.76
N ARG A 78 -36.12 30.95 -6.12
CA ARG A 78 -36.23 30.77 -4.65
C ARG A 78 -35.94 29.34 -4.20
N ALA A 79 -36.24 28.36 -5.03
CA ALA A 79 -36.15 26.94 -4.70
C ALA A 79 -34.72 26.31 -4.81
N HIS A 80 -33.76 27.03 -5.42
CA HIS A 80 -32.47 26.41 -5.78
C HIS A 80 -31.43 26.39 -4.65
N GLY A 81 -31.64 27.10 -3.55
CA GLY A 81 -30.68 27.14 -2.44
C GLY A 81 -30.53 25.80 -1.72
N PHE A 82 -31.61 25.09 -1.49
CA PHE A 82 -31.60 23.79 -0.85
C PHE A 82 -31.13 22.70 -1.81
N GLY A 83 -31.35 22.82 -3.10
CA GLY A 83 -30.84 21.91 -4.12
C GLY A 83 -29.31 21.80 -4.14
N PHE A 84 -28.57 22.84 -3.77
CA PHE A 84 -27.10 22.75 -3.63
C PHE A 84 -26.68 21.94 -2.41
N VAL A 85 -27.45 21.94 -1.33
CA VAL A 85 -27.23 21.10 -0.15
C VAL A 85 -27.43 19.62 -0.50
N VAL A 86 -28.51 19.33 -1.23
CA VAL A 86 -28.80 17.98 -1.77
C VAL A 86 -27.67 17.51 -2.66
N LEU A 87 -27.23 18.35 -3.60
CA LEU A 87 -26.10 18.02 -4.48
C LEU A 87 -24.82 17.73 -3.68
N ALA A 88 -24.51 18.55 -2.67
CA ALA A 88 -23.35 18.33 -1.81
C ALA A 88 -23.43 17.00 -1.05
N ALA A 89 -24.62 16.63 -0.56
CA ALA A 89 -24.84 15.35 0.13
C ALA A 89 -24.66 14.14 -0.83
N PHE A 90 -25.18 14.22 -2.07
CA PHE A 90 -25.01 13.18 -3.07
C PHE A 90 -23.56 13.04 -3.52
N ILE A 91 -22.84 14.14 -3.74
CA ILE A 91 -21.41 14.10 -4.06
C ILE A 91 -20.63 13.46 -2.90
N SER A 92 -20.95 13.82 -1.65
CA SER A 92 -20.33 13.21 -0.48
C SER A 92 -20.61 11.70 -0.42
N SER A 93 -21.86 11.29 -0.62
CA SER A 93 -22.25 9.88 -0.67
C SER A 93 -21.47 9.13 -1.75
N PHE A 94 -21.38 9.67 -2.96
CA PHE A 94 -20.63 9.09 -4.06
C PHE A 94 -19.14 8.89 -3.71
N ILE A 95 -18.50 9.90 -3.08
CA ILE A 95 -17.11 9.81 -2.64
C ILE A 95 -16.94 8.70 -1.60
N TYR A 96 -17.86 8.56 -0.64
CA TYR A 96 -17.81 7.47 0.32
C TYR A 96 -17.89 6.09 -0.36
N TRP A 97 -18.79 5.92 -1.34
CA TRP A 97 -18.89 4.68 -2.13
C TRP A 97 -17.60 4.37 -2.87
N MET A 98 -16.96 5.37 -3.46
CA MET A 98 -15.68 5.20 -4.15
C MET A 98 -14.54 4.70 -3.24
N HIS A 99 -14.63 4.95 -1.92
CA HIS A 99 -13.60 4.51 -0.98
C HIS A 99 -13.80 3.09 -0.46
N LEU A 100 -14.99 2.51 -0.56
CA LEU A 100 -15.28 1.22 0.08
C LEU A 100 -14.43 0.06 -0.43
N VAL A 101 -14.15 0.00 -1.71
CA VAL A 101 -13.39 -1.12 -2.31
C VAL A 101 -11.89 -0.93 -2.12
N PRO A 102 -11.28 0.18 -2.55
CA PRO A 102 -9.82 0.32 -2.57
C PRO A 102 -9.19 0.43 -1.19
N VAL A 103 -9.95 0.82 -0.16
CA VAL A 103 -9.37 0.96 1.19
C VAL A 103 -9.43 -0.30 2.05
N ARG A 104 -10.03 -1.39 1.57
CA ARG A 104 -10.19 -2.63 2.36
C ARG A 104 -8.90 -3.19 2.91
N ILE A 105 -7.83 -3.13 2.14
CA ILE A 105 -6.49 -3.62 2.53
C ILE A 105 -5.74 -2.67 3.46
N TYR A 106 -6.18 -1.41 3.50
CA TYR A 106 -5.56 -0.36 4.32
C TYR A 106 -6.25 -0.13 5.67
N LEU A 107 -7.38 -0.79 5.90
CA LEU A 107 -8.17 -0.62 7.12
C LEU A 107 -8.46 -1.97 7.80
N PRO A 108 -8.49 -2.00 9.14
CA PRO A 108 -8.98 -3.18 9.87
C PRO A 108 -10.42 -3.53 9.45
N ILE A 109 -10.77 -4.82 9.44
CA ILE A 109 -12.10 -5.31 9.04
C ILE A 109 -13.23 -4.59 9.81
N GLY A 110 -13.03 -4.32 11.09
CA GLY A 110 -13.98 -3.55 11.90
C GLY A 110 -14.17 -2.13 11.37
N ALA A 111 -13.09 -1.43 11.01
CA ALA A 111 -13.15 -0.08 10.44
C ALA A 111 -13.82 -0.06 9.06
N VAL A 112 -13.55 -1.05 8.20
CA VAL A 112 -14.24 -1.21 6.91
C VAL A 112 -15.75 -1.39 7.10
N ARG A 113 -16.15 -2.20 8.09
CA ARG A 113 -17.57 -2.42 8.41
C ARG A 113 -18.25 -1.13 8.88
N ILE A 114 -17.56 -0.33 9.68
CA ILE A 114 -18.05 0.97 10.16
C ILE A 114 -18.13 1.97 9.00
N LEU A 115 -17.12 2.04 8.14
CA LEU A 115 -17.13 2.88 6.94
C LEU A 115 -18.32 2.53 6.01
N ASN A 116 -18.62 1.24 5.84
CA ASN A 116 -19.78 0.80 5.08
C ASN A 116 -21.11 1.30 5.69
N LYS A 117 -21.27 1.18 7.02
CA LYS A 117 -22.44 1.73 7.72
C LYS A 117 -22.54 3.25 7.60
N ALA A 118 -21.40 3.95 7.66
CA ALA A 118 -21.33 5.40 7.47
C ALA A 118 -21.76 5.80 6.04
N THR A 119 -21.29 5.06 5.04
CA THR A 119 -21.66 5.26 3.62
C THR A 119 -23.17 5.14 3.43
N ASN A 120 -23.77 4.07 3.97
CA ASN A 120 -25.22 3.87 3.90
C ASN A 120 -26.00 4.99 4.60
N LEU A 121 -25.51 5.45 5.76
CA LEU A 121 -26.15 6.55 6.49
C LEU A 121 -26.12 7.87 5.70
N ILE A 122 -24.99 8.21 5.07
CA ILE A 122 -24.88 9.43 4.25
C ILE A 122 -25.74 9.30 3.01
N THR A 123 -25.80 8.13 2.39
CA THR A 123 -26.69 7.87 1.24
C THR A 123 -28.16 8.08 1.62
N LEU A 124 -28.59 7.51 2.74
CA LEU A 124 -29.94 7.72 3.27
C LEU A 124 -30.21 9.20 3.55
N THR A 125 -29.25 9.88 4.16
CA THR A 125 -29.33 11.33 4.42
C THR A 125 -29.52 12.11 3.12
N ALA A 126 -28.77 11.80 2.07
CA ALA A 126 -28.90 12.44 0.76
C ALA A 126 -30.30 12.24 0.17
N PHE A 127 -30.89 11.05 0.28
CA PHE A 127 -32.25 10.78 -0.19
C PHE A 127 -33.31 11.51 0.64
N ILE A 128 -33.17 11.58 1.97
CA ILE A 128 -34.08 12.35 2.83
C ILE A 128 -34.04 13.83 2.44
N LEU A 129 -32.84 14.38 2.24
CA LEU A 129 -32.67 15.78 1.79
C LEU A 129 -33.29 16.02 0.41
N LEU A 130 -33.18 15.02 -0.51
CA LEU A 130 -33.85 15.10 -1.82
C LEU A 130 -35.38 15.18 -1.68
N LEU A 131 -35.97 14.34 -0.83
CA LEU A 131 -37.41 14.36 -0.56
C LEU A 131 -37.84 15.72 0.03
N LEU A 132 -37.08 16.24 1.00
CA LEU A 132 -37.34 17.57 1.57
C LEU A 132 -37.24 18.67 0.50
N TRP A 133 -36.31 18.58 -0.43
CA TRP A 133 -36.18 19.53 -1.54
C TRP A 133 -37.35 19.45 -2.51
N ILE A 134 -37.86 18.26 -2.83
CA ILE A 134 -39.06 18.08 -3.67
C ILE A 134 -40.29 18.72 -2.99
N LEU A 135 -40.44 18.50 -1.69
CA LEU A 135 -41.54 19.10 -0.91
C LEU A 135 -41.39 20.63 -0.86
N GLU A 136 -40.17 21.15 -0.73
CA GLU A 136 -39.92 22.60 -0.71
C GLU A 136 -40.41 23.31 -1.99
N ARG A 137 -40.35 22.65 -3.15
CA ARG A 137 -40.70 23.27 -4.45
C ARG A 137 -42.12 23.81 -4.50
N ASN A 138 -43.05 23.14 -3.81
CA ASN A 138 -44.47 23.48 -3.79
C ASN A 138 -44.94 24.11 -2.47
N ALA A 139 -44.01 24.38 -1.53
CA ALA A 139 -44.33 24.86 -0.20
C ALA A 139 -44.49 26.41 -0.15
N ASP A 140 -45.37 26.88 0.72
CA ASP A 140 -45.45 28.26 1.10
C ASP A 140 -44.21 28.72 1.91
N ARG A 141 -44.08 30.02 2.18
CA ARG A 141 -42.89 30.58 2.85
C ARG A 141 -42.66 30.02 4.27
N ARG A 142 -43.72 29.67 5.01
CA ARG A 142 -43.63 29.18 6.36
C ARG A 142 -43.16 27.73 6.34
N THR A 143 -43.75 26.91 5.50
CA THR A 143 -43.41 25.52 5.28
C THR A 143 -41.98 25.37 4.71
N SER A 144 -41.57 26.23 3.77
CA SER A 144 -40.19 26.23 3.24
C SER A 144 -39.13 26.49 4.32
N ARG A 145 -39.43 27.39 5.30
CA ARG A 145 -38.51 27.58 6.46
C ARG A 145 -38.42 26.35 7.34
N LEU A 146 -39.55 25.70 7.61
CA LEU A 146 -39.58 24.46 8.40
C LEU A 146 -38.81 23.34 7.72
N ILE A 147 -38.98 23.15 6.43
CA ILE A 147 -38.25 22.19 5.62
C ILE A 147 -36.72 22.45 5.67
N PHE A 148 -36.35 23.74 5.60
CA PHE A 148 -34.94 24.12 5.69
C PHE A 148 -34.35 23.78 7.06
N VAL A 149 -35.08 24.05 8.15
CA VAL A 149 -34.66 23.64 9.52
C VAL A 149 -34.61 22.13 9.63
N ALA A 150 -35.60 21.40 9.12
CA ALA A 150 -35.63 19.95 9.11
C ALA A 150 -34.39 19.36 8.39
N GLY A 151 -34.00 19.95 7.26
CA GLY A 151 -32.79 19.56 6.53
C GLY A 151 -31.51 19.71 7.36
N PHE A 152 -31.37 20.81 8.12
CA PHE A 152 -30.25 21.00 9.04
C PHE A 152 -30.27 20.01 10.20
N VAL A 153 -31.46 19.71 10.74
CA VAL A 153 -31.61 18.68 11.79
C VAL A 153 -31.17 17.31 11.26
N VAL A 154 -31.57 16.94 10.06
CA VAL A 154 -31.15 15.67 9.42
C VAL A 154 -29.64 15.61 9.27
N ILE A 155 -28.99 16.70 8.83
CA ILE A 155 -27.52 16.76 8.70
C ILE A 155 -26.85 16.66 10.09
N ALA A 156 -27.35 17.37 11.09
CA ALA A 156 -26.81 17.33 12.45
C ALA A 156 -26.93 15.93 13.06
N VAL A 157 -28.10 15.29 12.92
CA VAL A 157 -28.35 13.94 13.40
C VAL A 157 -27.45 12.93 12.69
N SER A 158 -27.33 13.02 11.37
CA SER A 158 -26.42 12.12 10.64
C SER A 158 -24.96 12.29 11.07
N SER A 159 -24.49 13.54 11.25
CA SER A 159 -23.14 13.83 11.73
C SER A 159 -22.89 13.31 13.15
N PHE A 160 -23.89 13.44 14.03
CA PHE A 160 -23.82 12.89 15.39
C PHE A 160 -23.68 11.36 15.38
N PHE A 161 -24.46 10.65 14.56
CA PHE A 161 -24.35 9.22 14.43
C PHE A 161 -23.03 8.79 13.77
N LEU A 162 -22.50 9.54 12.81
CA LEU A 162 -21.18 9.29 12.24
C LEU A 162 -20.09 9.42 13.30
N TYR A 163 -20.17 10.44 14.16
CA TYR A 163 -19.24 10.63 15.26
C TYR A 163 -19.31 9.49 16.28
N GLN A 164 -20.53 9.15 16.73
CA GLN A 164 -20.75 8.14 17.78
C GLN A 164 -20.34 6.72 17.36
N ARG A 165 -20.47 6.39 16.06
CA ARG A 165 -20.17 5.03 15.56
C ARG A 165 -18.69 4.79 15.27
N ARG A 166 -17.86 5.77 15.42
CA ARG A 166 -16.45 5.63 15.17
C ARG A 166 -15.74 5.11 16.42
N ASP A 167 -15.14 3.92 16.28
CA ASP A 167 -14.18 3.40 17.26
C ASP A 167 -12.75 3.77 16.85
N SER A 168 -11.88 4.03 17.81
CA SER A 168 -10.45 4.14 17.56
C SER A 168 -9.82 2.75 17.59
N TYR A 169 -9.12 2.41 16.51
CA TYR A 169 -8.39 1.13 16.39
C TYR A 169 -6.92 1.36 16.69
N ARG A 170 -6.59 1.71 17.92
CA ARG A 170 -5.21 1.72 18.37
C ARG A 170 -4.80 0.30 18.74
N THR A 171 -3.69 -0.15 18.17
CA THR A 171 -3.05 -1.39 18.62
C THR A 171 -2.43 -1.12 19.99
N GLU A 172 -2.98 -1.68 21.05
CA GLU A 172 -2.34 -1.62 22.36
C GLU A 172 -1.00 -2.36 22.31
N LYS A 173 0.08 -1.62 22.57
CA LYS A 173 1.41 -2.20 22.67
C LYS A 173 1.46 -3.05 23.94
N ARG A 174 1.59 -4.35 23.78
CA ARG A 174 1.74 -5.27 24.92
C ARG A 174 3.05 -5.00 25.64
N THR A 175 3.00 -5.10 26.95
CA THR A 175 4.19 -4.90 27.79
C THR A 175 5.15 -6.06 27.69
N ALA A 176 4.65 -7.29 27.78
CA ALA A 176 5.48 -8.49 27.67
C ALA A 176 4.73 -9.61 26.94
N VAL A 177 5.45 -10.44 26.22
CA VAL A 177 4.97 -11.65 25.56
C VAL A 177 5.97 -12.79 25.77
N VAL A 178 5.49 -14.03 25.72
CA VAL A 178 6.35 -15.22 25.77
C VAL A 178 6.51 -15.74 24.36
N ALA A 179 7.75 -15.98 23.95
CA ALA A 179 8.11 -16.64 22.72
C ALA A 179 8.63 -18.06 23.05
N ASP A 180 7.93 -19.06 22.54
CA ASP A 180 8.38 -20.44 22.61
C ASP A 180 9.24 -20.74 21.38
N ILE A 181 10.54 -20.95 21.59
CA ILE A 181 11.51 -21.15 20.52
C ILE A 181 11.74 -22.64 20.39
N GLY A 182 11.50 -23.19 19.20
CA GLY A 182 11.70 -24.61 18.92
C GLY A 182 13.16 -25.03 19.10
N GLU A 183 13.40 -26.31 19.42
CA GLU A 183 14.74 -26.88 19.61
C GLU A 183 15.65 -26.69 18.40
N VAL A 184 15.09 -26.67 17.19
CA VAL A 184 15.82 -26.51 15.92
C VAL A 184 16.07 -25.05 15.53
N ALA A 185 15.66 -24.10 16.36
CA ALA A 185 15.86 -22.69 16.07
C ALA A 185 17.35 -22.32 15.99
N GLY A 186 17.70 -21.56 14.94
CA GLY A 186 19.08 -21.18 14.67
C GLY A 186 19.93 -22.26 14.01
N GLN A 187 19.41 -23.48 13.82
CA GLN A 187 20.14 -24.56 13.12
C GLN A 187 19.88 -24.58 11.61
N ARG A 188 18.89 -23.83 11.16
CA ARG A 188 18.45 -23.75 9.76
C ARG A 188 18.57 -22.33 9.25
N PRO A 189 19.73 -21.94 8.74
CA PRO A 189 19.93 -20.60 8.22
C PRO A 189 19.10 -20.39 6.95
N VAL A 190 18.61 -19.15 6.76
CA VAL A 190 17.72 -18.79 5.67
C VAL A 190 18.29 -17.62 4.89
N ILE A 191 18.29 -17.72 3.57
CA ILE A 191 18.63 -16.63 2.65
C ILE A 191 17.37 -16.17 1.94
N LEU A 192 17.04 -14.89 2.05
CA LEU A 192 15.96 -14.23 1.30
C LEU A 192 16.57 -13.36 0.20
N VAL A 193 16.27 -13.67 -1.05
CA VAL A 193 16.61 -12.84 -2.21
C VAL A 193 15.33 -12.20 -2.73
N ALA A 194 15.18 -10.89 -2.54
CA ALA A 194 14.05 -10.13 -3.05
C ALA A 194 14.45 -9.37 -4.33
N ILE A 195 13.79 -9.66 -5.44
CA ILE A 195 14.03 -9.06 -6.75
C ILE A 195 12.89 -8.13 -7.08
N ARG A 196 13.18 -6.88 -7.45
CA ARG A 196 12.13 -5.92 -7.72
C ARG A 196 11.65 -5.95 -9.17
N ASN A 197 10.32 -6.02 -9.35
CA ASN A 197 9.63 -5.91 -10.64
C ASN A 197 9.96 -7.02 -11.66
N LEU A 198 10.23 -8.23 -11.22
CA LEU A 198 10.40 -9.38 -12.12
C LEU A 198 9.11 -10.23 -12.09
N PRO A 199 8.22 -10.14 -13.12
CA PRO A 199 6.94 -10.83 -13.10
C PRO A 199 7.09 -12.34 -13.31
N TYR A 200 6.15 -13.09 -12.76
CA TYR A 200 6.07 -14.54 -12.94
C TYR A 200 6.03 -14.93 -14.43
N ASP A 201 5.18 -14.30 -15.23
CA ASP A 201 5.00 -14.65 -16.65
C ASP A 201 6.26 -14.37 -17.50
N TRP A 202 7.10 -13.39 -17.08
CA TRP A 202 8.39 -13.16 -17.73
C TRP A 202 9.38 -14.28 -17.43
N ILE A 203 9.43 -14.75 -16.18
CA ILE A 203 10.27 -15.90 -15.82
C ILE A 203 9.87 -17.12 -16.66
N VAL A 204 8.57 -17.45 -16.70
CA VAL A 204 8.08 -18.61 -17.47
C VAL A 204 8.41 -18.49 -18.94
N THR A 205 8.26 -17.31 -19.54
CA THR A 205 8.55 -17.09 -20.96
C THR A 205 10.04 -17.21 -21.26
N ILE A 206 10.91 -16.55 -20.46
CA ILE A 206 12.36 -16.55 -20.70
C ILE A 206 12.96 -17.93 -20.39
N GLU A 207 12.45 -18.64 -19.39
CA GLU A 207 12.79 -20.03 -19.07
C GLU A 207 12.49 -20.94 -20.26
N GLY A 208 11.28 -20.86 -20.84
CA GLY A 208 10.90 -21.62 -22.04
C GLY A 208 11.77 -21.33 -23.25
N GLU A 209 12.50 -20.22 -23.28
CA GLU A 209 13.52 -19.90 -24.27
C GLU A 209 14.92 -20.47 -23.95
N GLY A 210 15.09 -21.19 -22.81
CA GLY A 210 16.34 -21.76 -22.33
C GLY A 210 17.29 -20.71 -21.70
N GLY A 211 16.74 -19.57 -21.23
CA GLY A 211 17.54 -18.45 -20.73
C GLY A 211 17.81 -18.43 -19.23
N LEU A 212 17.12 -19.24 -18.42
CA LEU A 212 17.11 -19.19 -16.95
C LEU A 212 17.28 -20.59 -16.32
N PRO A 213 18.45 -21.20 -16.38
CA PRO A 213 18.66 -22.59 -15.96
C PRO A 213 18.39 -22.85 -14.46
N PHE A 214 18.57 -21.88 -13.58
CA PHE A 214 18.20 -22.05 -12.17
C PHE A 214 16.68 -22.13 -12.01
N PHE A 215 15.93 -21.22 -12.61
CA PHE A 215 14.47 -21.22 -12.52
C PHE A 215 13.86 -22.44 -13.20
N GLU A 216 14.42 -22.89 -14.33
CA GLU A 216 14.05 -24.14 -14.99
C GLU A 216 14.20 -25.33 -14.04
N GLN A 217 15.36 -25.47 -13.42
CA GLN A 217 15.59 -26.54 -12.44
C GLN A 217 14.69 -26.39 -11.19
N ALA A 218 14.44 -25.16 -10.73
CA ALA A 218 13.60 -24.89 -9.58
C ALA A 218 12.14 -25.28 -9.82
N ARG A 219 11.64 -25.14 -11.04
CA ARG A 219 10.30 -25.59 -11.42
C ARG A 219 10.09 -27.08 -11.18
N ASP A 220 11.11 -27.89 -11.46
CA ASP A 220 11.03 -29.35 -11.37
C ASP A 220 11.38 -29.89 -9.98
N ARG A 221 12.10 -29.14 -9.14
CA ARG A 221 12.69 -29.65 -7.91
C ARG A 221 12.42 -28.84 -6.65
N ALA A 222 11.89 -27.64 -6.79
CA ALA A 222 11.62 -26.73 -5.69
C ALA A 222 10.11 -26.44 -5.54
N TYR A 223 9.76 -25.70 -4.52
CA TYR A 223 8.44 -25.08 -4.45
C TYR A 223 8.47 -23.78 -5.24
N PHE A 224 7.73 -23.71 -6.32
CA PHE A 224 7.66 -22.55 -7.20
C PHE A 224 6.22 -22.17 -7.51
N THR A 225 5.79 -20.97 -7.10
CA THR A 225 4.42 -20.52 -7.34
C THR A 225 4.31 -19.01 -7.64
N ARG A 226 3.16 -18.62 -8.17
CA ARG A 226 2.78 -17.22 -8.33
C ARG A 226 2.62 -16.55 -6.98
N LEU A 227 3.03 -15.30 -6.92
CA LEU A 227 2.82 -14.44 -5.77
C LEU A 227 1.91 -13.30 -6.20
N GLU A 228 0.67 -13.34 -5.71
CA GLU A 228 -0.34 -12.34 -5.98
C GLU A 228 -0.14 -11.14 -5.05
N PRO A 229 0.07 -9.92 -5.57
CA PRO A 229 0.26 -8.78 -4.70
C PRO A 229 -1.07 -8.32 -4.09
N PHE A 230 -1.16 -8.31 -2.77
CA PHE A 230 -2.31 -7.71 -2.06
C PHE A 230 -2.37 -6.20 -2.25
N THR A 231 -1.20 -5.55 -2.35
CA THR A 231 -1.09 -4.11 -2.43
C THR A 231 -0.59 -3.70 -3.81
N THR A 232 -1.49 -3.32 -4.68
CA THR A 232 -1.16 -2.90 -6.07
C THR A 232 -0.76 -1.44 -6.18
N THR A 233 -1.06 -0.61 -5.17
CA THR A 233 -1.04 0.84 -5.29
C THR A 233 0.27 1.52 -4.88
N SER A 234 1.14 0.86 -4.11
CA SER A 234 2.40 1.46 -3.66
C SER A 234 3.51 0.43 -3.50
N PRO A 235 4.58 0.53 -4.28
CA PRO A 235 5.76 -0.32 -4.11
C PRO A 235 6.30 -0.32 -2.68
N LYS A 236 6.27 0.83 -1.97
CA LYS A 236 6.70 0.90 -0.58
C LYS A 236 5.83 0.08 0.36
N SER A 237 4.51 0.08 0.14
CA SER A 237 3.57 -0.71 0.92
C SER A 237 3.79 -2.20 0.69
N LEU A 238 3.95 -2.60 -0.57
CA LEU A 238 4.23 -3.98 -0.97
C LEU A 238 5.52 -4.52 -0.33
N TRP A 239 6.61 -3.76 -0.40
CA TRP A 239 7.88 -4.13 0.25
C TRP A 239 7.78 -4.17 1.77
N ALA A 240 6.93 -3.30 2.37
CA ALA A 240 6.66 -3.36 3.80
C ALA A 240 5.85 -4.60 4.18
N SER A 241 4.86 -4.98 3.38
CA SER A 241 4.10 -6.23 3.57
C SER A 241 5.01 -7.45 3.46
N LEU A 242 5.88 -7.49 2.43
CA LEU A 242 6.87 -8.55 2.25
C LEU A 242 7.84 -8.67 3.43
N ALA A 243 8.27 -7.53 4.01
CA ALA A 243 9.24 -7.53 5.11
C ALA A 243 8.62 -7.88 6.48
N THR A 244 7.32 -7.71 6.66
CA THR A 244 6.66 -7.82 7.97
C THR A 244 5.66 -8.97 8.07
N GLY A 245 5.21 -9.53 6.94
CA GLY A 245 4.10 -10.49 6.91
C GLY A 245 2.75 -9.88 7.30
N LYS A 246 2.63 -8.55 7.23
CA LYS A 246 1.45 -7.79 7.67
C LYS A 246 0.90 -6.93 6.54
N LEU A 247 -0.41 -6.68 6.56
CA LEU A 247 -1.06 -5.78 5.63
C LEU A 247 -0.85 -4.29 6.02
N PRO A 248 -1.07 -3.36 5.10
CA PRO A 248 -0.82 -1.94 5.29
C PRO A 248 -1.47 -1.33 6.54
N TYR A 249 -2.63 -1.79 6.94
CA TYR A 249 -3.30 -1.29 8.14
C TYR A 249 -2.58 -1.65 9.44
N ARG A 250 -1.72 -2.69 9.43
CA ARG A 250 -0.93 -3.11 10.58
C ARG A 250 0.46 -2.50 10.58
N HIS A 251 1.14 -2.48 9.42
CA HIS A 251 2.50 -1.94 9.37
C HIS A 251 2.55 -0.41 9.14
N GLY A 252 1.42 0.25 8.87
CA GLY A 252 1.31 1.70 8.76
C GLY A 252 1.95 2.33 7.52
N VAL A 253 2.50 1.54 6.59
CA VAL A 253 3.06 2.02 5.32
C VAL A 253 2.01 1.86 4.23
N THR A 254 1.12 2.83 4.09
CA THR A 254 -0.02 2.78 3.14
C THR A 254 0.30 3.42 1.79
N GLY A 255 1.43 4.11 1.68
CA GLY A 255 1.83 4.82 0.48
C GLY A 255 3.21 5.45 0.62
N ARG A 256 3.48 6.44 -0.24
CA ARG A 256 4.78 7.13 -0.26
C ARG A 256 5.00 8.02 0.95
N PHE A 257 3.92 8.59 1.51
CA PHE A 257 3.95 9.54 2.60
C PHE A 257 2.88 9.25 3.64
N SER A 258 3.16 9.56 4.90
CA SER A 258 2.19 9.84 5.94
C SER A 258 2.11 11.37 6.15
N TYR A 259 1.03 11.83 6.77
CA TYR A 259 0.74 13.25 6.86
C TYR A 259 0.58 13.66 8.32
N HIS A 260 1.36 14.65 8.76
CA HIS A 260 1.20 15.26 10.07
C HIS A 260 0.63 16.67 9.93
N THR A 261 -0.34 16.99 10.77
CA THR A 261 -0.96 18.32 10.81
C THR A 261 -0.98 18.84 12.25
N PRO A 262 -0.98 20.15 12.47
CA PRO A 262 -1.11 20.72 13.83
C PRO A 262 -2.41 20.35 14.54
N LEU A 263 -3.39 19.80 13.79
CA LEU A 263 -4.68 19.35 14.32
C LEU A 263 -4.61 17.94 14.91
N ASN A 264 -3.54 17.20 14.63
CA ASN A 264 -3.27 15.89 15.20
C ASN A 264 -2.48 16.03 16.51
N GLY A 265 -2.49 14.98 17.34
CA GLY A 265 -1.53 14.87 18.41
C GLY A 265 -0.09 14.81 17.88
N PRO A 266 0.93 15.07 18.71
CA PRO A 266 2.32 15.10 18.28
C PRO A 266 2.77 13.78 17.62
N ASP A 267 2.18 12.66 18.02
CA ASP A 267 2.50 11.33 17.53
C ASP A 267 1.48 10.81 16.48
N ASP A 268 0.38 11.52 16.28
CA ASP A 268 -0.69 11.09 15.36
C ASP A 268 -0.35 11.46 13.91
N ARG A 269 -0.57 10.52 12.99
CA ARG A 269 -0.38 10.72 11.55
C ARG A 269 -1.57 10.21 10.77
N PHE A 270 -1.98 10.95 9.76
CA PHE A 270 -2.90 10.45 8.77
C PHE A 270 -2.15 9.59 7.76
N LEU A 271 -2.56 8.34 7.61
CA LEU A 271 -1.97 7.39 6.66
C LEU A 271 -2.66 7.46 5.30
N LEU A 272 -3.96 7.73 5.30
CA LEU A 272 -4.79 7.83 4.12
C LEU A 272 -5.46 9.20 4.04
N LEU A 273 -5.53 9.75 2.84
CA LEU A 273 -6.33 10.92 2.56
C LEU A 273 -7.52 10.53 1.68
N PRO A 274 -8.70 11.17 1.85
CA PRO A 274 -9.80 10.94 0.95
C PRO A 274 -9.39 11.21 -0.51
N ASN A 275 -9.63 10.24 -1.41
CA ASN A 275 -9.51 10.45 -2.84
C ASN A 275 -10.72 11.24 -3.32
N GLY A 276 -10.51 12.17 -4.23
CA GLY A 276 -11.56 13.00 -4.77
C GLY A 276 -11.09 14.43 -5.02
N VAL A 277 -11.94 15.21 -5.65
CA VAL A 277 -11.63 16.57 -6.08
C VAL A 277 -11.08 17.39 -4.91
N GLY A 278 -9.80 17.73 -4.96
CA GLY A 278 -9.15 18.65 -4.02
C GLY A 278 -8.25 18.01 -2.97
N PHE A 279 -8.42 16.74 -2.56
CA PHE A 279 -7.61 16.20 -1.47
C PHE A 279 -6.13 15.96 -1.83
N ARG A 280 -5.78 15.62 -3.05
CA ARG A 280 -4.38 15.63 -3.50
C ARG A 280 -3.79 17.05 -3.51
N VAL A 281 -4.62 18.05 -3.78
CA VAL A 281 -4.27 19.47 -3.70
C VAL A 281 -4.26 19.98 -2.25
N TRP A 282 -4.99 19.33 -1.34
CA TRP A 282 -5.10 19.69 0.07
C TRP A 282 -3.85 19.42 0.87
N GLY A 283 -2.93 18.60 0.39
CA GLY A 283 -1.57 18.58 0.91
C GLY A 283 -0.83 19.93 0.75
N LEU A 284 -1.44 20.91 0.09
CA LEU A 284 -0.99 22.29 -0.02
C LEU A 284 -1.66 23.22 1.00
N ILE A 285 -2.73 22.78 1.70
CA ILE A 285 -3.45 23.62 2.66
C ILE A 285 -2.93 23.37 4.06
N PRO A 286 -2.73 24.44 4.84
CA PRO A 286 -1.65 24.67 5.79
C PRO A 286 -1.63 23.71 6.98
N PRO A 287 -0.54 23.66 7.63
CA PRO A 287 0.77 23.14 7.28
C PRO A 287 0.79 21.61 7.45
N VAL A 288 0.52 20.90 6.37
CA VAL A 288 0.63 19.45 6.34
C VAL A 288 2.08 19.05 6.07
N GLN A 289 2.77 18.53 7.05
CA GLN A 289 4.09 17.94 6.87
C GLN A 289 3.94 16.55 6.24
N ARG A 290 4.60 16.34 5.12
CA ARG A 290 4.73 15.03 4.48
C ARG A 290 5.95 14.32 5.05
N ILE A 291 5.73 13.18 5.66
CA ILE A 291 6.79 12.36 6.24
C ILE A 291 6.91 11.12 5.35
N SER A 292 8.13 10.82 4.88
CA SER A 292 8.35 9.62 4.09
C SER A 292 7.97 8.38 4.92
N ALA A 293 7.06 7.58 4.40
CA ALA A 293 6.72 6.31 5.02
C ALA A 293 7.90 5.34 4.87
N ALA A 294 8.35 4.75 5.95
CA ALA A 294 9.46 3.78 5.99
C ALA A 294 9.27 2.79 7.14
N LEU A 295 9.88 1.62 7.02
CA LEU A 295 10.08 0.68 8.12
C LEU A 295 11.44 0.91 8.79
N PRO A 296 11.60 0.58 10.08
CA PRO A 296 10.53 0.15 10.97
C PRO A 296 9.56 1.29 11.26
N SER A 297 8.27 1.04 11.12
CA SER A 297 7.27 1.92 11.73
C SER A 297 7.11 1.47 13.18
N GLY A 298 6.74 2.37 14.09
CA GLY A 298 6.59 2.01 15.51
C GLY A 298 5.60 0.86 15.78
N ASP A 299 4.89 0.38 14.76
CA ASP A 299 3.81 -0.60 14.82
C ASP A 299 4.13 -1.91 14.06
N ALA A 300 5.28 -2.01 13.37
CA ALA A 300 5.69 -3.23 12.69
C ALA A 300 7.21 -3.34 12.54
N LEU A 301 7.74 -4.50 12.90
CA LEU A 301 9.13 -4.84 12.73
C LEU A 301 9.34 -5.67 11.46
N PRO A 302 10.38 -5.38 10.67
CA PRO A 302 10.76 -6.24 9.56
C PRO A 302 11.40 -7.54 10.07
N LEU A 303 11.40 -8.57 9.24
CA LEU A 303 11.83 -9.93 9.55
C LEU A 303 13.20 -9.99 10.25
N TRP A 304 14.20 -9.24 9.79
CA TRP A 304 15.54 -9.24 10.38
C TRP A 304 15.55 -8.72 11.82
N MET A 305 14.73 -7.72 12.13
CA MET A 305 14.58 -7.22 13.50
C MET A 305 13.80 -8.22 14.39
N MET A 306 12.92 -9.04 13.82
CA MET A 306 12.26 -10.12 14.56
C MET A 306 13.27 -11.17 15.00
N PHE A 307 14.22 -11.54 14.12
CA PHE A 307 15.34 -12.44 14.46
C PHE A 307 16.19 -11.83 15.58
N GLU A 308 16.62 -10.58 15.44
CA GLU A 308 17.42 -9.88 16.45
C GLU A 308 16.73 -9.81 17.81
N ARG A 309 15.40 -9.62 17.83
CA ARG A 309 14.63 -9.62 19.09
C ARG A 309 14.60 -10.95 19.82
N LEU A 310 14.84 -12.05 19.11
CA LEU A 310 14.98 -13.38 19.67
C LEU A 310 16.47 -13.79 19.89
N SER A 311 17.38 -12.82 19.77
CA SER A 311 18.84 -13.02 19.90
C SER A 311 19.46 -13.90 18.80
N PHE A 312 18.87 -13.91 17.60
CA PHE A 312 19.44 -14.45 16.38
C PHE A 312 20.02 -13.33 15.53
N HIS A 313 21.08 -13.64 14.79
CA HIS A 313 21.78 -12.64 13.98
C HIS A 313 21.20 -12.58 12.58
N ALA A 314 21.03 -11.39 12.07
CA ALA A 314 20.57 -11.16 10.71
C ALA A 314 21.54 -10.22 9.95
N SER A 315 21.70 -10.50 8.66
CA SER A 315 22.43 -9.66 7.71
C SER A 315 21.45 -9.10 6.67
N VAL A 316 21.60 -7.85 6.31
CA VAL A 316 20.72 -7.20 5.32
C VAL A 316 21.54 -6.39 4.33
N ALA A 317 21.40 -6.69 3.05
CA ALA A 317 22.07 -5.99 1.96
C ALA A 317 21.04 -5.47 0.92
N GLY A 318 21.16 -4.20 0.55
CA GLY A 318 20.38 -3.61 -0.54
C GLY A 318 18.92 -3.31 -0.24
N TRP A 319 18.41 -3.57 0.96
CA TRP A 319 17.00 -3.28 1.26
C TRP A 319 16.72 -1.77 1.25
N PRO A 320 15.61 -1.28 0.64
CA PRO A 320 15.39 0.15 0.37
C PRO A 320 15.46 1.09 1.58
N SER A 321 15.24 0.59 2.78
CA SER A 321 15.25 1.38 4.02
C SER A 321 16.52 1.18 4.87
N THR A 322 17.46 0.34 4.41
CA THR A 322 18.69 0.04 5.15
C THR A 322 19.90 0.70 4.47
N LYS A 323 20.89 1.08 5.27
CA LYS A 323 22.17 1.56 4.77
C LYS A 323 23.11 0.37 4.62
N THR A 324 23.41 -0.01 3.39
CA THR A 324 24.37 -1.08 3.09
C THR A 324 25.69 -0.46 2.63
N THR A 325 26.78 -0.84 3.28
CA THR A 325 28.13 -0.54 2.77
C THR A 325 28.51 -1.61 1.76
N LEU A 326 28.47 -1.26 0.49
CA LEU A 326 28.81 -2.18 -0.60
C LEU A 326 30.30 -2.41 -0.68
N LEU A 327 30.70 -3.62 -1.06
CA LEU A 327 32.09 -3.93 -1.36
C LEU A 327 32.60 -3.04 -2.50
N PRO A 328 33.79 -2.45 -2.36
CA PRO A 328 34.38 -1.65 -3.43
C PRO A 328 34.83 -2.53 -4.59
N GLY A 329 34.87 -1.94 -5.78
CA GLY A 329 35.33 -2.59 -7.00
C GLY A 329 34.23 -2.84 -8.02
N GLU A 330 34.65 -3.16 -9.24
CA GLU A 330 33.74 -3.50 -10.32
C GLU A 330 33.52 -5.00 -10.35
N PRO A 331 32.26 -5.48 -10.31
CA PRO A 331 31.98 -6.91 -10.39
C PRO A 331 32.50 -7.47 -11.74
N PRO A 332 33.25 -8.59 -11.72
CA PRO A 332 33.83 -9.16 -12.94
C PRO A 332 32.76 -9.61 -13.95
N GLU A 333 31.60 -9.99 -13.48
CA GLU A 333 30.45 -10.39 -14.29
C GLU A 333 29.94 -9.24 -15.17
N LEU A 334 30.15 -7.99 -14.76
CA LEU A 334 29.71 -6.81 -15.51
C LEU A 334 30.46 -6.70 -16.85
N ALA A 335 31.75 -7.01 -16.88
CA ALA A 335 32.56 -6.98 -18.10
C ALA A 335 32.06 -7.98 -19.15
N ALA A 336 31.57 -9.12 -18.74
CA ALA A 336 31.03 -10.15 -19.63
C ALA A 336 29.69 -9.77 -20.27
N ILE A 337 28.86 -8.99 -19.57
CA ILE A 337 27.51 -8.64 -20.03
C ILE A 337 27.46 -7.27 -20.69
N ALA A 338 28.38 -6.36 -20.36
CA ALA A 338 28.41 -4.98 -20.87
C ALA A 338 28.36 -4.86 -22.41
N PRO A 339 28.99 -5.75 -23.20
CA PRO A 339 28.90 -5.71 -24.67
C PRO A 339 27.48 -5.99 -25.22
N ARG A 340 26.65 -6.71 -24.46
CA ARG A 340 25.26 -7.04 -24.84
C ARG A 340 24.27 -5.92 -24.55
N ILE A 341 24.67 -4.96 -23.71
CA ILE A 341 23.82 -3.82 -23.34
C ILE A 341 24.19 -2.65 -24.23
N THR A 342 23.30 -2.31 -25.16
CA THR A 342 23.50 -1.26 -26.17
C THR A 342 22.41 -0.18 -26.07
N GLY A 343 22.52 0.89 -26.85
CA GLY A 343 21.52 1.93 -26.97
C GLY A 343 21.63 3.06 -25.94
N PRO A 344 20.70 4.03 -25.96
CA PRO A 344 20.79 5.26 -25.16
C PRO A 344 20.70 5.04 -23.65
N ALA A 345 20.03 3.98 -23.20
CA ALA A 345 19.88 3.65 -21.77
C ALA A 345 21.08 2.85 -21.20
N ARG A 346 22.09 2.52 -22.02
CA ARG A 346 23.22 1.64 -21.66
C ARG A 346 23.83 1.97 -20.30
N ASN A 347 24.21 3.21 -20.09
CA ASN A 347 24.88 3.60 -18.85
C ASN A 347 24.01 3.44 -17.61
N ALA A 348 22.70 3.75 -17.71
CA ALA A 348 21.76 3.59 -16.62
C ALA A 348 21.51 2.10 -16.30
N VAL A 349 21.37 1.26 -17.32
CA VAL A 349 21.20 -0.20 -17.16
C VAL A 349 22.45 -0.83 -16.55
N LEU A 350 23.65 -0.45 -17.02
CA LEU A 350 24.91 -0.95 -16.46
C LEU A 350 25.12 -0.50 -15.00
N ALA A 351 24.73 0.74 -14.67
CA ALA A 351 24.78 1.23 -13.29
C ALA A 351 23.83 0.43 -12.36
N ALA A 352 22.62 0.16 -12.83
CA ALA A 352 21.65 -0.66 -12.12
C ALA A 352 22.15 -2.09 -11.90
N LEU A 353 22.69 -2.72 -12.95
CA LEU A 353 23.23 -4.08 -12.86
C LEU A 353 24.48 -4.14 -11.95
N ARG A 354 25.37 -3.14 -12.04
CA ARG A 354 26.53 -3.03 -11.15
C ARG A 354 26.09 -3.00 -9.69
N HIS A 355 25.08 -2.22 -9.37
CA HIS A 355 24.53 -2.12 -8.03
C HIS A 355 24.04 -3.48 -7.53
N ASP A 356 23.20 -4.20 -8.30
CA ASP A 356 22.70 -5.51 -7.91
C ASP A 356 23.83 -6.54 -7.71
N LEU A 357 24.83 -6.55 -8.60
CA LEU A 357 25.98 -7.43 -8.47
C LEU A 357 26.84 -7.11 -7.23
N GLN A 358 27.01 -5.83 -6.90
CA GLN A 358 27.72 -5.40 -5.69
C GLN A 358 26.95 -5.78 -4.44
N VAL A 359 25.61 -5.66 -4.42
CA VAL A 359 24.76 -6.14 -3.32
C VAL A 359 24.93 -7.64 -3.14
N ALA A 360 24.84 -8.42 -4.23
CA ALA A 360 25.00 -9.87 -4.19
C ALA A 360 26.40 -10.29 -3.70
N ALA A 361 27.45 -9.64 -4.19
CA ALA A 361 28.83 -9.91 -3.76
C ALA A 361 29.03 -9.58 -2.27
N THR A 362 28.48 -8.45 -1.81
CA THR A 362 28.54 -8.04 -0.41
C THR A 362 27.85 -9.04 0.50
N ALA A 363 26.64 -9.48 0.14
CA ALA A 363 25.91 -10.49 0.91
C ALA A 363 26.64 -11.83 0.92
N ARG A 364 27.12 -12.33 -0.22
CA ARG A 364 27.90 -13.58 -0.29
C ARG A 364 29.14 -13.54 0.61
N ALA A 365 29.88 -12.43 0.60
CA ALA A 365 31.05 -12.27 1.47
C ALA A 365 30.65 -12.27 2.96
N ALA A 366 29.53 -11.62 3.31
CA ALA A 366 29.01 -11.63 4.67
C ALA A 366 28.63 -13.04 5.14
N ILE A 367 27.88 -13.80 4.33
CA ILE A 367 27.47 -15.18 4.61
C ILE A 367 28.70 -16.09 4.77
N ALA A 368 29.69 -15.94 3.88
CA ALA A 368 30.92 -16.77 3.90
C ALA A 368 31.83 -16.48 5.11
N THR A 369 31.83 -15.23 5.60
CA THR A 369 32.72 -14.81 6.70
C THR A 369 32.10 -14.98 8.08
N ARG A 370 30.77 -14.84 8.18
CA ARG A 370 30.04 -14.88 9.44
C ARG A 370 28.77 -15.69 9.27
N ARG A 371 28.53 -16.66 10.12
CA ARG A 371 27.30 -17.43 10.09
C ARG A 371 26.19 -16.61 10.72
N TYR A 372 25.22 -16.21 9.88
CA TYR A 372 23.97 -15.61 10.30
C TYR A 372 22.86 -16.64 10.23
N GLU A 373 21.81 -16.46 11.02
CA GLU A 373 20.61 -17.28 10.93
C GLU A 373 19.66 -16.78 9.84
N LEU A 374 19.81 -15.49 9.47
CA LEU A 374 19.06 -14.87 8.38
C LEU A 374 19.96 -13.95 7.55
N ASP A 375 19.93 -14.13 6.25
CA ASP A 375 20.55 -13.23 5.28
C ASP A 375 19.51 -12.72 4.30
N VAL A 376 19.42 -11.40 4.15
CA VAL A 376 18.45 -10.73 3.28
C VAL A 376 19.17 -9.92 2.22
N LEU A 377 18.84 -10.18 0.95
CA LEU A 377 19.34 -9.43 -0.19
C LEU A 377 18.17 -8.81 -0.94
N ALA A 378 18.24 -7.51 -1.25
CA ALA A 378 17.28 -6.87 -2.12
C ALA A 378 17.96 -6.33 -3.38
N LEU A 379 17.52 -6.81 -4.54
CA LEU A 379 18.03 -6.46 -5.86
C LEU A 379 17.02 -5.53 -6.55
N GLU A 380 17.27 -4.23 -6.48
CA GLU A 380 16.38 -3.20 -7.01
C GLU A 380 16.71 -2.75 -8.45
N GLY A 381 17.91 -3.08 -8.92
CA GLY A 381 18.45 -2.57 -10.18
C GLY A 381 17.64 -3.01 -11.40
N PHE A 382 17.01 -4.20 -11.38
CA PHE A 382 16.17 -4.62 -12.49
C PHE A 382 15.00 -3.66 -12.74
N ALA A 383 14.35 -3.16 -11.69
CA ALA A 383 13.32 -2.13 -11.81
C ALA A 383 13.84 -0.79 -12.31
N ASP A 384 15.07 -0.42 -11.95
CA ASP A 384 15.72 0.79 -12.43
C ASP A 384 16.10 0.67 -13.92
N ALA A 385 16.56 -0.51 -14.34
CA ALA A 385 16.81 -0.81 -15.76
C ALA A 385 15.52 -0.74 -16.59
N GLN A 386 14.41 -1.33 -16.13
CA GLN A 386 13.11 -1.23 -16.80
C GLN A 386 12.68 0.23 -16.96
N ARG A 387 12.86 1.05 -15.92
CA ARG A 387 12.54 2.48 -15.96
C ARG A 387 13.39 3.23 -16.98
N ALA A 388 14.70 2.94 -17.03
CA ALA A 388 15.62 3.52 -18.01
C ALA A 388 15.28 3.11 -19.45
N LEU A 389 14.76 1.91 -19.64
CA LEU A 389 14.31 1.39 -20.93
C LEU A 389 12.87 1.83 -21.30
N HIS A 390 12.20 2.61 -20.43
CA HIS A 390 10.79 2.99 -20.58
C HIS A 390 9.86 1.78 -20.75
N ILE A 391 10.11 0.71 -20.01
CA ILE A 391 9.23 -0.44 -19.92
C ILE A 391 8.24 -0.17 -18.79
N GLY A 392 7.01 0.14 -19.13
CA GLY A 392 5.93 0.45 -18.18
C GLY A 392 4.70 -0.42 -18.38
N THR A 393 4.82 -1.47 -19.20
CA THR A 393 3.76 -2.44 -19.47
C THR A 393 4.15 -3.80 -18.92
N ASN A 394 3.15 -4.61 -18.67
CA ASN A 394 3.30 -5.97 -18.19
C ASN A 394 3.76 -6.94 -19.32
N GLU A 395 3.75 -6.48 -20.56
CA GLU A 395 4.19 -7.29 -21.69
C GLU A 395 5.72 -7.37 -21.76
N LEU A 396 6.24 -8.59 -21.81
CA LEU A 396 7.65 -8.83 -22.06
C LEU A 396 8.04 -8.30 -23.45
N PRO A 397 9.02 -7.40 -23.56
CA PRO A 397 9.45 -6.89 -24.85
C PRO A 397 9.89 -8.03 -25.80
N PRO A 398 9.56 -7.93 -27.11
CA PRO A 398 9.93 -8.95 -28.10
C PRO A 398 11.42 -9.25 -28.07
N LYS A 399 11.80 -10.54 -28.18
CA LYS A 399 13.20 -11.02 -28.16
C LYS A 399 14.07 -10.33 -29.22
N THR A 400 13.47 -9.99 -30.37
CA THR A 400 14.14 -9.31 -31.49
C THR A 400 14.36 -7.81 -31.25
N SER A 401 13.81 -7.23 -30.19
CA SER A 401 14.00 -5.84 -29.84
C SER A 401 15.20 -5.65 -28.91
N MET A 402 15.92 -4.54 -29.05
CA MET A 402 17.01 -4.16 -28.15
C MET A 402 16.57 -4.21 -26.66
N ARG A 403 15.35 -3.75 -26.35
CA ARG A 403 14.80 -3.79 -24.98
C ARG A 403 14.62 -5.22 -24.51
N GLY A 404 14.10 -6.10 -25.35
CA GLY A 404 13.87 -7.51 -25.06
C GLY A 404 15.17 -8.29 -24.86
N GLU A 405 16.22 -8.00 -25.63
CA GLU A 405 17.55 -8.58 -25.44
C GLU A 405 18.17 -8.14 -24.10
N ILE A 406 18.09 -6.84 -23.76
CA ILE A 406 18.62 -6.32 -22.50
C ILE A 406 17.90 -6.92 -21.30
N VAL A 407 16.56 -6.99 -21.32
CA VAL A 407 15.76 -7.59 -20.24
C VAL A 407 16.15 -9.04 -20.00
N ARG A 408 16.28 -9.84 -21.07
CA ARG A 408 16.69 -11.24 -20.98
C ARG A 408 18.12 -11.42 -20.48
N ALA A 409 19.03 -10.58 -20.95
CA ALA A 409 20.42 -10.59 -20.49
C ALA A 409 20.53 -10.25 -19.00
N TYR A 410 19.73 -9.29 -18.53
CA TYR A 410 19.67 -8.92 -17.12
C TYR A 410 19.04 -10.05 -16.28
N ALA A 411 17.90 -10.59 -16.69
CA ALA A 411 17.24 -11.70 -16.01
C ALA A 411 18.16 -12.94 -15.91
N ALA A 412 18.90 -13.27 -16.98
CA ALA A 412 19.88 -14.34 -16.96
C ALA A 412 21.05 -14.06 -15.99
N GLN A 413 21.38 -12.79 -15.72
CA GLN A 413 22.38 -12.47 -14.71
C GLN A 413 21.82 -12.63 -13.28
N LEU A 414 20.55 -12.28 -13.05
CA LEU A 414 19.88 -12.52 -11.78
C LEU A 414 19.77 -14.04 -11.51
N ASP A 415 19.42 -14.82 -12.52
CA ASP A 415 19.41 -16.30 -12.44
C ASP A 415 20.77 -16.87 -12.00
N ARG A 416 21.88 -16.35 -12.57
CA ARG A 416 23.24 -16.77 -12.18
C ARG A 416 23.58 -16.40 -10.74
N VAL A 417 23.18 -15.20 -10.28
CA VAL A 417 23.38 -14.76 -8.89
C VAL A 417 22.68 -15.72 -7.93
N VAL A 418 21.43 -16.05 -8.21
CA VAL A 418 20.65 -16.98 -7.38
C VAL A 418 21.23 -18.40 -7.43
N ALA A 419 21.57 -18.89 -8.63
CA ALA A 419 22.22 -20.19 -8.82
C ALA A 419 23.54 -20.30 -8.04
N GLN A 420 24.29 -19.21 -7.96
CA GLN A 420 25.55 -19.16 -7.24
C GLN A 420 25.32 -19.22 -5.72
N LEU A 421 24.35 -18.48 -5.20
CA LEU A 421 23.98 -18.57 -3.78
C LEU A 421 23.53 -19.99 -3.40
N ALA A 422 22.70 -20.63 -4.22
CA ALA A 422 22.26 -22.01 -3.98
C ALA A 422 23.40 -23.01 -3.97
N ARG A 423 24.43 -22.81 -4.82
CA ARG A 423 25.62 -23.69 -4.85
C ARG A 423 26.60 -23.45 -3.70
N ASP A 424 26.82 -22.18 -3.37
CA ASP A 424 27.80 -21.79 -2.35
C ASP A 424 27.29 -22.11 -0.92
N PHE A 425 25.96 -22.13 -0.74
CA PHE A 425 25.32 -22.31 0.57
C PHE A 425 24.22 -23.39 0.53
N PRO A 426 24.57 -24.65 0.26
CA PRO A 426 23.60 -25.74 0.07
C PRO A 426 22.84 -26.12 1.35
N ASP A 427 23.37 -25.78 2.52
CA ASP A 427 22.73 -26.03 3.81
C ASP A 427 21.69 -24.96 4.21
N HIS A 428 21.57 -23.88 3.43
CA HIS A 428 20.62 -22.81 3.69
C HIS A 428 19.29 -23.07 2.97
N LEU A 429 18.20 -22.69 3.61
CA LEU A 429 16.95 -22.51 2.91
C LEU A 429 17.05 -21.22 2.06
N LEU A 430 16.93 -21.33 0.75
CA LEU A 430 16.95 -20.21 -0.15
C LEU A 430 15.52 -19.87 -0.58
N VAL A 431 15.09 -18.64 -0.27
CA VAL A 431 13.80 -18.07 -0.68
C VAL A 431 14.08 -16.96 -1.67
N VAL A 432 13.63 -17.12 -2.91
CA VAL A 432 13.73 -16.10 -3.95
C VAL A 432 12.33 -15.56 -4.22
N VAL A 433 12.17 -14.26 -4.10
CA VAL A 433 10.87 -13.64 -4.24
C VAL A 433 10.93 -12.39 -5.12
N SER A 434 9.97 -12.25 -6.02
CA SER A 434 9.64 -10.96 -6.61
C SER A 434 8.20 -10.63 -6.23
N PRO A 435 7.97 -9.57 -5.46
CA PRO A 435 6.64 -9.33 -4.93
C PRO A 435 5.62 -8.88 -5.98
N SER A 436 6.06 -8.40 -7.13
CA SER A 436 5.19 -7.96 -8.23
C SER A 436 5.97 -7.75 -9.52
N GLY A 437 5.25 -7.65 -10.62
CA GLY A 437 5.76 -7.14 -11.89
C GLY A 437 5.92 -5.61 -11.93
N PRO A 438 6.19 -5.05 -13.13
CA PRO A 438 6.35 -3.61 -13.32
C PRO A 438 5.08 -2.86 -12.90
N VAL A 439 5.27 -1.81 -12.12
CA VAL A 439 4.19 -0.86 -11.84
C VAL A 439 4.23 0.22 -12.92
N PRO A 440 3.15 0.43 -13.68
CA PRO A 440 3.12 1.47 -14.69
C PRO A 440 3.50 2.83 -14.10
N PRO A 441 4.27 3.67 -14.82
CA PRO A 441 4.60 5.00 -14.36
C PRO A 441 3.31 5.79 -14.15
N ALA A 442 3.23 6.53 -13.04
CA ALA A 442 2.12 7.44 -12.80
C ALA A 442 1.94 8.35 -14.02
N SER A 443 0.73 8.37 -14.57
CA SER A 443 0.43 9.22 -15.74
C SER A 443 0.84 10.67 -15.46
N PRO A 444 1.40 11.38 -16.46
CA PRO A 444 1.78 12.78 -16.28
C PRO A 444 0.60 13.58 -15.75
N ALA A 445 0.86 14.54 -14.87
CA ALA A 445 -0.16 15.35 -14.19
C ALA A 445 -0.89 16.31 -15.16
N THR A 446 -1.58 15.75 -16.14
CA THR A 446 -2.54 16.49 -16.98
C THR A 446 -3.88 16.58 -16.27
N ALA A 447 -4.64 17.64 -16.53
CA ALA A 447 -6.00 17.78 -15.97
C ALA A 447 -6.89 16.58 -16.30
N TRP A 448 -6.68 15.93 -17.44
CA TRP A 448 -7.39 14.73 -17.87
C TRP A 448 -6.93 13.46 -17.13
N ALA A 449 -5.64 13.32 -16.85
CA ALA A 449 -5.13 12.25 -15.99
C ALA A 449 -5.68 12.38 -14.57
N LEU A 450 -5.80 13.62 -14.06
CA LEU A 450 -6.44 13.90 -12.77
C LEU A 450 -7.92 13.48 -12.76
N VAL A 451 -8.65 13.73 -13.84
CA VAL A 451 -10.05 13.32 -14.00
C VAL A 451 -10.16 11.82 -14.15
N ARG A 452 -9.26 11.17 -14.89
CA ARG A 452 -9.20 9.73 -15.04
C ARG A 452 -8.86 9.04 -13.71
N ASP A 453 -7.89 9.53 -12.96
CA ASP A 453 -7.53 9.05 -11.61
C ASP A 453 -8.67 9.24 -10.59
N ILE A 454 -9.60 10.16 -10.85
CA ILE A 454 -10.79 10.39 -10.04
C ILE A 454 -11.92 9.41 -10.41
N ILE A 455 -12.08 9.11 -11.71
CA ILE A 455 -13.20 8.31 -12.24
C ILE A 455 -12.84 6.84 -12.35
N ALA A 456 -11.64 6.54 -12.84
CA ALA A 456 -11.12 5.20 -12.95
C ALA A 456 -10.30 4.89 -11.68
N ASN A 457 -10.84 4.01 -10.85
CA ASN A 457 -10.09 3.30 -9.84
C ASN A 457 -9.23 2.19 -10.48
N ASP A 458 -8.96 2.29 -11.77
CA ASP A 458 -8.03 1.46 -12.52
C ASP A 458 -6.61 1.95 -12.22
N ASP A 459 -6.14 1.61 -11.03
CA ASP A 459 -4.73 1.33 -10.87
C ASP A 459 -4.53 0.02 -11.65
N PRO A 460 -3.83 0.04 -12.80
CA PRO A 460 -3.51 -1.20 -13.48
C PRO A 460 -2.73 -2.03 -12.48
N GLY A 461 -3.34 -3.10 -11.98
CA GLY A 461 -2.76 -3.95 -10.95
C GLY A 461 -1.33 -4.31 -11.34
N ALA A 462 -0.43 -4.32 -10.39
CA ALA A 462 0.88 -4.88 -10.64
C ALA A 462 0.69 -6.34 -11.03
N ASP A 463 1.42 -6.81 -12.05
CA ASP A 463 1.44 -8.24 -12.40
C ASP A 463 1.87 -9.07 -11.22
N ASP A 464 1.46 -10.35 -11.26
CA ASP A 464 1.88 -11.33 -10.28
C ASP A 464 3.40 -11.46 -10.27
N GLY A 465 3.94 -11.47 -9.07
CA GLY A 465 5.29 -11.86 -8.82
C GLY A 465 5.45 -13.37 -8.74
N PHE A 466 6.51 -13.82 -8.08
CA PHE A 466 6.75 -15.24 -7.82
C PHE A 466 7.45 -15.44 -6.48
N VAL A 467 7.36 -16.66 -5.96
CA VAL A 467 8.18 -17.17 -4.88
C VAL A 467 8.73 -18.55 -5.25
N VAL A 468 10.05 -18.70 -5.06
CA VAL A 468 10.77 -19.97 -5.15
C VAL A 468 11.34 -20.27 -3.77
N ILE A 469 11.09 -21.47 -3.26
CA ILE A 469 11.69 -21.96 -2.02
C ILE A 469 12.45 -23.24 -2.36
N THR A 470 13.76 -23.29 -2.05
CA THR A 470 14.61 -24.44 -2.31
C THR A 470 15.61 -24.64 -1.17
N GLY A 471 16.10 -25.84 -0.99
CA GLY A 471 17.05 -26.19 0.05
C GLY A 471 16.59 -27.35 0.93
N PRO A 472 17.26 -27.58 2.07
CA PRO A 472 16.96 -28.70 2.95
C PRO A 472 15.51 -28.72 3.46
N GLY A 473 14.84 -29.87 3.31
CA GLY A 473 13.45 -30.05 3.78
C GLY A 473 12.35 -29.47 2.90
N VAL A 474 12.70 -28.87 1.76
CA VAL A 474 11.74 -28.40 0.77
C VAL A 474 11.20 -29.57 -0.06
N ALA A 475 9.93 -29.53 -0.39
CA ALA A 475 9.28 -30.47 -1.29
C ALA A 475 8.89 -29.79 -2.60
N HIS A 476 9.08 -30.52 -3.70
CA HIS A 476 8.48 -30.12 -4.96
C HIS A 476 6.95 -30.36 -4.92
N LYS A 477 6.19 -29.46 -5.48
CA LYS A 477 4.75 -29.59 -5.63
C LYS A 477 4.33 -29.15 -7.03
N GLU A 478 3.68 -30.05 -7.74
CA GLU A 478 3.03 -29.70 -9.01
C GLU A 478 1.86 -28.76 -8.76
N ASN A 479 1.81 -27.63 -9.47
CA ASN A 479 0.72 -26.64 -9.43
C ASN A 479 0.35 -26.20 -7.98
N PRO A 480 1.27 -25.64 -7.21
CA PRO A 480 0.96 -25.12 -5.90
C PRO A 480 -0.02 -23.93 -6.00
N ALA A 481 -0.85 -23.77 -4.98
CA ALA A 481 -1.73 -22.60 -4.90
C ALA A 481 -0.92 -21.30 -4.88
N SER A 482 -1.49 -20.22 -5.45
CA SER A 482 -0.89 -18.90 -5.36
C SER A 482 -0.63 -18.49 -3.91
N ALA A 483 0.45 -17.78 -3.71
CA ALA A 483 0.84 -17.18 -2.43
C ALA A 483 0.65 -15.66 -2.48
N TYR A 484 0.70 -15.03 -1.32
CA TYR A 484 0.69 -13.58 -1.18
C TYR A 484 2.01 -13.09 -0.60
N GLU A 485 2.36 -11.81 -0.80
CA GLU A 485 3.61 -11.25 -0.27
C GLU A 485 3.71 -11.34 1.26
N VAL A 486 2.57 -11.34 1.95
CA VAL A 486 2.49 -11.47 3.42
C VAL A 486 2.77 -12.90 3.92
N ASP A 487 2.71 -13.91 3.04
CA ASP A 487 2.94 -15.32 3.40
C ASP A 487 4.44 -15.66 3.56
N VAL A 488 5.32 -14.82 3.02
CA VAL A 488 6.78 -15.07 3.02
C VAL A 488 7.36 -15.06 4.43
N VAL A 489 7.06 -14.04 5.23
CA VAL A 489 7.60 -13.91 6.60
C VAL A 489 7.16 -15.05 7.52
N PRO A 490 5.85 -15.40 7.63
CA PRO A 490 5.42 -16.56 8.43
C PRO A 490 6.09 -17.85 8.00
N THR A 491 6.30 -18.05 6.69
CA THR A 491 6.95 -19.25 6.14
C THR A 491 8.42 -19.31 6.52
N MET A 492 9.14 -18.19 6.46
CA MET A 492 10.54 -18.13 6.85
C MET A 492 10.74 -18.31 8.36
N LEU A 493 9.88 -17.71 9.20
CA LEU A 493 9.90 -17.92 10.65
C LEU A 493 9.68 -19.38 11.00
N PHE A 494 8.67 -20.02 10.41
CA PHE A 494 8.40 -21.44 10.59
C PHE A 494 9.60 -22.31 10.17
N SER A 495 10.19 -22.03 9.01
CA SER A 495 11.34 -22.78 8.51
C SER A 495 12.58 -22.66 9.42
N ALA A 496 12.77 -21.49 10.02
CA ALA A 496 13.84 -21.24 10.99
C ALA A 496 13.56 -21.79 12.40
N GLY A 497 12.39 -22.39 12.65
CA GLY A 497 11.97 -22.86 13.96
C GLY A 497 11.59 -21.74 14.94
N LEU A 498 11.25 -20.57 14.42
CA LEU A 498 10.86 -19.40 15.18
C LEU A 498 9.33 -19.23 15.24
N PRO A 499 8.79 -18.64 16.31
CA PRO A 499 7.36 -18.48 16.45
C PRO A 499 6.77 -17.52 15.41
N VAL A 500 5.63 -17.89 14.84
CA VAL A 500 4.88 -17.03 13.91
C VAL A 500 4.02 -16.04 14.70
N GLY A 501 4.01 -14.76 14.30
CA GLY A 501 3.20 -13.73 14.94
C GLY A 501 1.70 -13.92 14.66
N ARG A 502 0.85 -13.91 15.72
CA ARG A 502 -0.62 -13.93 15.55
C ARG A 502 -1.18 -12.68 14.88
N ASP A 503 -0.43 -11.63 14.91
CA ASP A 503 -0.78 -10.35 14.29
C ASP A 503 -0.25 -10.23 12.85
N MET A 504 0.35 -11.28 12.30
CA MET A 504 0.63 -11.41 10.88
C MET A 504 -0.66 -11.76 10.12
N ASP A 505 -0.78 -11.24 8.91
CA ASP A 505 -1.94 -11.48 8.05
C ASP A 505 -1.69 -12.63 7.06
N GLY A 506 -0.42 -13.01 6.87
CA GLY A 506 0.01 -14.12 6.03
C GLY A 506 -0.09 -15.48 6.72
N ARG A 507 -0.10 -16.52 5.92
CA ARG A 507 -0.07 -17.93 6.35
C ARG A 507 1.28 -18.56 6.07
N VAL A 508 1.61 -19.64 6.77
CA VAL A 508 2.75 -20.48 6.43
C VAL A 508 2.43 -21.28 5.16
N LEU A 509 3.30 -21.23 4.17
CA LEU A 509 3.22 -22.05 2.96
C LEU A 509 3.70 -23.48 3.29
N ILE A 510 2.88 -24.20 4.05
CA ILE A 510 3.23 -25.51 4.59
C ILE A 510 3.52 -26.54 3.49
N ASP A 511 2.85 -26.39 2.34
CA ASP A 511 3.00 -27.23 1.16
C ASP A 511 4.41 -27.14 0.51
N ALA A 512 5.20 -26.13 0.90
CA ALA A 512 6.58 -25.99 0.45
C ALA A 512 7.54 -26.96 1.14
N PHE A 513 7.11 -27.64 2.20
CA PHE A 513 7.96 -28.48 3.02
C PHE A 513 7.58 -29.97 2.93
N SER A 514 8.59 -30.84 3.04
CA SER A 514 8.38 -32.27 3.09
C SER A 514 7.67 -32.71 4.38
N GLU A 515 6.95 -33.82 4.33
CA GLU A 515 6.29 -34.36 5.53
C GLU A 515 7.27 -34.63 6.68
N GLU A 516 8.49 -35.07 6.37
CA GLU A 516 9.51 -35.26 7.37
C GLU A 516 9.93 -33.95 8.04
N PHE A 517 10.10 -32.89 7.24
CA PHE A 517 10.39 -31.57 7.78
C PHE A 517 9.27 -31.08 8.71
N ILE A 518 7.99 -31.22 8.27
CA ILE A 518 6.83 -30.80 9.04
C ILE A 518 6.72 -31.56 10.36
N ARG A 519 6.93 -32.88 10.34
CA ARG A 519 6.91 -33.71 11.57
C ARG A 519 7.98 -33.31 12.59
N ARG A 520 9.13 -32.83 12.13
CA ARG A 520 10.25 -32.37 12.98
C ARG A 520 10.15 -30.91 13.37
N SER A 521 9.21 -30.16 12.81
CA SER A 521 9.06 -28.72 13.03
C SER A 521 7.76 -28.44 13.78
N THR A 522 7.87 -27.88 14.97
CA THR A 522 6.69 -27.46 15.74
C THR A 522 6.32 -26.04 15.33
N LEU A 523 5.08 -25.82 14.91
CA LEU A 523 4.57 -24.49 14.69
C LEU A 523 4.31 -23.81 16.04
N SER A 524 5.22 -22.97 16.49
CA SER A 524 5.05 -22.13 17.65
C SER A 524 4.48 -20.77 17.26
N VAL A 525 3.81 -20.11 18.19
CA VAL A 525 3.11 -18.85 17.92
C VAL A 525 3.40 -17.84 19.02
N ILE A 526 3.78 -16.62 18.63
CA ILE A 526 3.90 -15.46 19.51
C ILE A 526 2.75 -14.48 19.24
N GLN A 527 2.31 -13.76 20.24
CA GLN A 527 1.22 -12.80 20.03
C GLN A 527 1.60 -11.63 19.14
N THR A 528 2.80 -11.10 19.32
CA THR A 528 3.38 -10.01 18.51
C THR A 528 4.87 -9.90 18.77
N TYR A 529 5.63 -9.46 17.76
CA TYR A 529 7.05 -9.12 17.91
C TYR A 529 7.27 -7.68 18.39
N GLU A 530 6.24 -6.84 18.38
CA GLU A 530 6.30 -5.42 18.77
C GLU A 530 6.06 -5.18 20.27
N ALA A 531 5.96 -6.23 21.08
CA ALA A 531 5.90 -6.10 22.53
C ALA A 531 7.16 -5.39 23.07
N ARG A 532 7.04 -4.68 24.18
CA ARG A 532 8.21 -4.02 24.80
C ARG A 532 9.26 -5.03 25.22
N GLU A 533 8.84 -6.16 25.75
CA GLU A 533 9.69 -7.26 26.21
C GLU A 533 9.23 -8.58 25.60
N ILE A 534 10.19 -9.38 25.15
CA ILE A 534 9.95 -10.76 24.71
C ILE A 534 10.73 -11.69 25.65
N ILE A 535 10.00 -12.52 26.38
CA ILE A 535 10.55 -13.55 27.26
C ILE A 535 10.69 -14.82 26.42
N THR A 536 11.90 -15.21 26.11
CA THR A 536 12.16 -16.43 25.33
C THR A 536 12.16 -17.65 26.25
N LYS A 537 11.38 -18.65 25.88
CA LYS A 537 11.47 -20.01 26.45
C LYS A 537 12.03 -20.90 25.35
N ARG A 538 13.12 -21.61 25.63
CA ARG A 538 13.58 -22.70 24.76
C ARG A 538 12.86 -23.97 25.25
N GLY A 539 12.16 -24.63 24.33
CA GLY A 539 11.48 -25.89 24.62
C GLY A 539 12.46 -26.89 25.24
N GLY A 540 12.13 -27.41 26.41
CA GLY A 540 12.80 -28.51 27.05
C GLY A 540 12.16 -29.81 26.61
#